data_2b2cb1f5163def6bf247de0ba0ce754d
#
_entry.id   2b2cb1f5163def6bf247de0ba0ce754d
#
_cell.length_a   1.000
_cell.length_b   1.000
_cell.length_c   1.000
_cell.angle_alpha   90.00
_cell.angle_beta   90.00
_cell.angle_gamma   90.00
#
_symmetry.space_group_name_H-M   'P 1'
#
loop_
_entity.id
_entity.type
_entity.pdbx_description
1 polymer ?
#
loop_
_entity_poly.entity_id
_entity_poly.type
_entity_poly.pdbx_seq_one_letter_code
_entity_poly.pdbx_strand_id
1 'polypeptide(L)'
;REKVAETIETSIDIKVDGFIPKKFIEDEEQKIEIYKKIASIENLDDYGELLDELIDRFGDIPSGVKNLMDISYIKSIANKNNIKNISQTERYIKIDFVSTENLSLKLIHFLSTNYGDKISFDLSNSPSIKYHVKKNPLENLKQLIEKIDSFTKNKNNI
;
A
#
# COMPACT_ATOMS: atom_id res chain seq x y z
N ARG A 1 29.06 4.46 -14.96
CA ARG A 1 28.47 3.13 -14.76
C ARG A 1 27.16 3.27 -14.00
N GLU A 2 26.08 3.03 -14.68
CA GLU A 2 24.76 3.13 -14.06
C GLU A 2 24.56 2.03 -13.03
N LYS A 3 24.30 2.41 -11.80
CA LYS A 3 23.81 1.46 -10.81
C LYS A 3 22.39 1.11 -11.18
N VAL A 4 22.15 -0.14 -11.54
CA VAL A 4 20.80 -0.66 -11.63
C VAL A 4 20.18 -0.53 -10.24
N ALA A 5 19.20 0.34 -10.10
CA ALA A 5 18.45 0.44 -8.86
C ALA A 5 17.80 -0.91 -8.58
N GLU A 6 18.18 -1.54 -7.47
CA GLU A 6 17.49 -2.74 -7.03
C GLU A 6 16.03 -2.37 -6.79
N THR A 7 15.14 -2.93 -7.61
CA THR A 7 13.70 -2.79 -7.39
C THR A 7 13.33 -3.67 -6.20
N ILE A 8 12.96 -3.01 -5.10
CA ILE A 8 12.45 -3.69 -3.93
C ILE A 8 10.99 -4.02 -4.19
N GLU A 9 10.64 -5.27 -4.01
CA GLU A 9 9.26 -5.69 -4.07
C GLU A 9 8.71 -5.82 -2.66
N THR A 10 7.81 -4.89 -2.28
CA THR A 10 7.18 -4.90 -0.96
C THR A 10 6.30 -6.13 -0.81
N SER A 11 6.46 -6.83 0.30
CA SER A 11 5.58 -7.93 0.69
C SER A 11 4.46 -7.36 1.57
N ILE A 12 3.21 -7.70 1.29
CA ILE A 12 2.05 -7.23 2.06
C ILE A 12 1.23 -8.42 2.54
N ASP A 13 1.05 -8.51 3.85
CA ASP A 13 0.22 -9.53 4.49
C ASP A 13 -0.80 -8.84 5.41
N ILE A 14 -1.94 -8.51 4.86
CA ILE A 14 -3.05 -7.85 5.55
C ILE A 14 -4.25 -8.81 5.58
N LYS A 15 -4.92 -8.88 6.72
CA LYS A 15 -6.06 -9.78 6.95
C LYS A 15 -7.34 -9.21 6.32
N VAL A 16 -7.40 -9.21 5.01
CA VAL A 16 -8.59 -8.83 4.23
C VAL A 16 -8.77 -9.82 3.09
N ASP A 17 -10.00 -10.05 2.68
CA ASP A 17 -10.30 -10.92 1.56
C ASP A 17 -10.14 -10.12 0.26
N GLY A 18 -9.18 -10.54 -0.58
CA GLY A 18 -8.95 -9.94 -1.89
C GLY A 18 -9.10 -10.98 -2.98
N PHE A 19 -10.18 -10.91 -3.74
CA PHE A 19 -10.44 -11.86 -4.82
C PHE A 19 -11.50 -11.29 -5.77
N ILE A 20 -11.57 -11.84 -6.97
CA ILE A 20 -12.61 -11.52 -7.95
C ILE A 20 -13.70 -12.60 -7.86
N PRO A 21 -14.90 -12.26 -7.34
CA PRO A 21 -15.99 -13.23 -7.25
C PRO A 21 -16.42 -13.73 -8.64
N LYS A 22 -16.80 -14.99 -8.73
CA LYS A 22 -17.28 -15.59 -9.96
C LYS A 22 -18.50 -14.85 -10.53
N LYS A 23 -19.36 -14.35 -9.65
CA LYS A 23 -20.54 -13.59 -10.06
C LYS A 23 -20.20 -12.26 -10.71
N PHE A 24 -19.04 -11.67 -10.37
CA PHE A 24 -18.61 -10.40 -10.93
C PHE A 24 -18.00 -10.59 -12.31
N ILE A 25 -17.08 -11.55 -12.45
CA ILE A 25 -16.48 -11.92 -13.73
C ILE A 25 -16.54 -13.44 -13.86
N GLU A 26 -17.41 -13.94 -14.74
CA GLU A 26 -17.60 -15.39 -14.95
C GLU A 26 -16.53 -16.01 -15.84
N ASP A 27 -16.11 -15.27 -16.87
CA ASP A 27 -15.13 -15.76 -17.83
C ASP A 27 -13.72 -15.78 -17.25
N GLU A 28 -13.08 -16.95 -17.29
CA GLU A 28 -11.74 -17.14 -16.70
C GLU A 28 -10.67 -16.32 -17.40
N GLU A 29 -10.75 -16.15 -18.72
CA GLU A 29 -9.77 -15.35 -19.46
C GLU A 29 -9.88 -13.87 -19.08
N GLN A 30 -11.11 -13.35 -18.97
CA GLN A 30 -11.35 -11.98 -18.52
C GLN A 30 -10.90 -11.79 -17.09
N LYS A 31 -11.12 -12.77 -16.23
CA LYS A 31 -10.68 -12.73 -14.84
C LYS A 31 -9.16 -12.59 -14.75
N ILE A 32 -8.43 -13.40 -15.51
CA ILE A 32 -6.95 -13.34 -15.57
C ILE A 32 -6.49 -11.97 -16.07
N GLU A 33 -7.13 -11.45 -17.12
CA GLU A 33 -6.85 -10.12 -17.66
C GLU A 33 -6.99 -9.04 -16.59
N ILE A 34 -8.08 -9.09 -15.82
CA ILE A 34 -8.34 -8.10 -14.78
C ILE A 34 -7.37 -8.25 -13.61
N TYR A 35 -7.02 -9.48 -13.20
CA TYR A 35 -5.97 -9.65 -12.17
C TYR A 35 -4.65 -9.01 -12.59
N LYS A 36 -4.27 -9.14 -13.87
CA LYS A 36 -3.06 -8.52 -14.40
C LYS A 36 -3.16 -6.99 -14.38
N LYS A 37 -4.32 -6.44 -14.74
CA LYS A 37 -4.53 -4.98 -14.69
C LYS A 37 -4.47 -4.45 -13.27
N ILE A 38 -5.05 -5.17 -12.30
CA ILE A 38 -4.97 -4.80 -10.89
C ILE A 38 -3.51 -4.80 -10.44
N ALA A 39 -2.75 -5.83 -10.79
CA ALA A 39 -1.33 -5.93 -10.42
C ALA A 39 -0.48 -4.83 -11.04
N SER A 40 -0.95 -4.19 -12.10
CA SER A 40 -0.24 -3.12 -12.82
C SER A 40 -0.56 -1.71 -12.31
N ILE A 41 -1.40 -1.56 -11.30
CA ILE A 41 -1.71 -0.24 -10.71
C ILE A 41 -0.45 0.34 -10.07
N GLU A 42 -0.05 1.54 -10.52
CA GLU A 42 1.13 2.23 -9.98
C GLU A 42 0.80 3.57 -9.34
N ASN A 43 -0.37 4.13 -9.63
CA ASN A 43 -0.77 5.46 -9.15
C ASN A 43 -2.30 5.58 -9.11
N LEU A 44 -2.78 6.74 -8.66
CA LEU A 44 -4.23 7.01 -8.58
C LEU A 44 -4.90 7.09 -9.94
N ASP A 45 -4.19 7.53 -10.98
CA ASP A 45 -4.76 7.58 -12.33
C ASP A 45 -5.03 6.17 -12.84
N ASP A 46 -4.08 5.25 -12.68
CA ASP A 46 -4.27 3.84 -13.03
C ASP A 46 -5.44 3.23 -12.26
N TYR A 47 -5.50 3.53 -10.96
CA TYR A 47 -6.56 3.05 -10.08
C TYR A 47 -7.95 3.52 -10.58
N GLY A 48 -8.07 4.81 -10.85
CA GLY A 48 -9.33 5.40 -11.33
C GLY A 48 -9.76 4.88 -12.69
N GLU A 49 -8.82 4.74 -13.62
CA GLU A 49 -9.10 4.20 -14.96
C GLU A 49 -9.61 2.77 -14.89
N LEU A 50 -8.96 1.94 -14.08
CA LEU A 50 -9.41 0.54 -13.92
C LEU A 50 -10.76 0.47 -13.22
N LEU A 51 -10.97 1.30 -12.19
CA LEU A 51 -12.25 1.36 -11.50
C LEU A 51 -13.38 1.68 -12.46
N ASP A 52 -13.21 2.70 -13.31
CA ASP A 52 -14.20 3.10 -14.31
C ASP A 52 -14.45 1.98 -15.31
N GLU A 53 -13.40 1.33 -15.80
CA GLU A 53 -13.52 0.19 -16.73
C GLU A 53 -14.32 -0.94 -16.10
N LEU A 54 -14.04 -1.29 -14.86
CA LEU A 54 -14.74 -2.39 -14.17
C LEU A 54 -16.22 -2.08 -13.95
N ILE A 55 -16.52 -0.84 -13.55
CA ILE A 55 -17.92 -0.41 -13.37
C ILE A 55 -18.65 -0.47 -14.70
N ASP A 56 -18.07 0.03 -15.78
CA ASP A 56 -18.67 0.01 -17.12
C ASP A 56 -18.92 -1.39 -17.64
N ARG A 57 -17.98 -2.30 -17.42
CA ARG A 57 -18.06 -3.67 -17.98
C ARG A 57 -18.84 -4.64 -17.10
N PHE A 58 -18.74 -4.50 -15.79
CA PHE A 58 -19.23 -5.54 -14.86
C PHE A 58 -20.18 -5.01 -13.78
N GLY A 59 -20.35 -3.71 -13.64
CA GLY A 59 -21.23 -3.10 -12.64
C GLY A 59 -20.55 -2.78 -11.32
N ASP A 60 -21.32 -2.81 -10.25
CA ASP A 60 -20.85 -2.42 -8.92
C ASP A 60 -19.69 -3.28 -8.45
N ILE A 61 -18.67 -2.61 -7.90
CA ILE A 61 -17.42 -3.25 -7.49
C ILE A 61 -17.61 -4.00 -6.16
N PRO A 62 -17.38 -5.33 -6.14
CA PRO A 62 -17.41 -6.07 -4.87
C PRO A 62 -16.25 -5.68 -3.97
N SER A 63 -16.45 -5.83 -2.65
CA SER A 63 -15.43 -5.50 -1.66
C SER A 63 -14.11 -6.26 -1.86
N GLY A 64 -14.17 -7.51 -2.29
CA GLY A 64 -12.97 -8.31 -2.57
C GLY A 64 -12.13 -7.74 -3.71
N VAL A 65 -12.77 -7.19 -4.74
CA VAL A 65 -12.10 -6.54 -5.87
C VAL A 65 -11.49 -5.21 -5.41
N LYS A 66 -12.25 -4.42 -4.66
CA LYS A 66 -11.73 -3.15 -4.12
C LYS A 66 -10.51 -3.39 -3.22
N ASN A 67 -10.56 -4.41 -2.39
CA ASN A 67 -9.43 -4.77 -1.53
C ASN A 67 -8.18 -5.13 -2.34
N LEU A 68 -8.33 -5.91 -3.42
CA LEU A 68 -7.21 -6.20 -4.33
C LEU A 68 -6.62 -4.95 -4.94
N MET A 69 -7.46 -4.03 -5.39
CA MET A 69 -7.02 -2.76 -5.99
C MET A 69 -6.27 -1.91 -4.96
N ASP A 70 -6.80 -1.81 -3.75
CA ASP A 70 -6.18 -1.06 -2.66
C ASP A 70 -4.82 -1.64 -2.27
N ILE A 71 -4.72 -2.98 -2.16
CA ILE A 71 -3.46 -3.66 -1.84
C ILE A 71 -2.42 -3.40 -2.93
N SER A 72 -2.79 -3.51 -4.19
CA SER A 72 -1.89 -3.26 -5.31
C SER A 72 -1.39 -1.82 -5.34
N TYR A 73 -2.29 -0.87 -5.11
CA TYR A 73 -1.94 0.55 -5.03
C TYR A 73 -0.99 0.82 -3.87
N ILE A 74 -1.29 0.32 -2.67
CA ILE A 74 -0.43 0.45 -1.49
C ILE A 74 0.95 -0.14 -1.78
N LYS A 75 1.00 -1.32 -2.37
CA LYS A 75 2.25 -1.99 -2.71
C LYS A 75 3.11 -1.13 -3.63
N SER A 76 2.52 -0.53 -4.65
CA SER A 76 3.26 0.31 -5.60
C SER A 76 3.86 1.54 -4.93
N ILE A 77 3.13 2.20 -4.04
CA ILE A 77 3.65 3.35 -3.29
C ILE A 77 4.71 2.92 -2.29
N ALA A 78 4.48 1.81 -1.59
CA ALA A 78 5.43 1.26 -0.63
C ALA A 78 6.77 0.94 -1.28
N ASN A 79 6.75 0.36 -2.49
CA ASN A 79 7.97 0.10 -3.26
C ASN A 79 8.79 1.38 -3.47
N LYS A 80 8.13 2.47 -3.81
CA LYS A 80 8.78 3.77 -4.06
C LYS A 80 9.38 4.39 -2.80
N ASN A 81 8.92 3.99 -1.63
CA ASN A 81 9.34 4.53 -0.34
C ASN A 81 10.24 3.56 0.44
N ASN A 82 10.79 2.56 -0.23
CA ASN A 82 11.73 1.59 0.35
C ASN A 82 11.15 0.85 1.57
N ILE A 83 9.88 0.55 1.50
CA ILE A 83 9.20 -0.30 2.47
C ILE A 83 9.31 -1.74 1.96
N LYS A 84 9.92 -2.61 2.75
CA LYS A 84 10.15 -4.00 2.33
C LYS A 84 9.04 -4.95 2.74
N ASN A 85 8.33 -4.67 3.83
CA ASN A 85 7.30 -5.56 4.33
C ASN A 85 6.24 -4.80 5.10
N ILE A 86 4.98 -5.16 4.87
CA ILE A 86 3.83 -4.67 5.64
C ILE A 86 3.08 -5.91 6.13
N SER A 87 2.91 -6.04 7.44
CA SER A 87 2.23 -7.20 8.01
C SER A 87 1.27 -6.76 9.12
N GLN A 88 0.15 -7.44 9.21
CA GLN A 88 -0.86 -7.16 10.24
C GLN A 88 -0.79 -8.21 11.32
N THR A 89 -0.70 -7.74 12.57
CA THR A 89 -0.88 -8.57 13.77
C THR A 89 -2.25 -8.26 14.37
N GLU A 90 -2.58 -8.88 15.48
CA GLU A 90 -3.84 -8.62 16.19
C GLU A 90 -3.92 -7.20 16.74
N ARG A 91 -2.77 -6.58 17.02
CA ARG A 91 -2.69 -5.29 17.71
C ARG A 91 -2.33 -4.12 16.83
N TYR A 92 -1.56 -4.37 15.76
CA TYR A 92 -1.02 -3.29 14.93
C TYR A 92 -0.67 -3.78 13.54
N ILE A 93 -0.45 -2.82 12.65
CA ILE A 93 0.14 -3.06 11.34
C ILE A 93 1.61 -2.67 11.47
N LYS A 94 2.51 -3.58 11.11
CA LYS A 94 3.95 -3.34 11.13
C LYS A 94 4.44 -3.02 9.73
N ILE A 95 5.19 -1.92 9.61
CA ILE A 95 5.74 -1.45 8.34
C ILE A 95 7.25 -1.44 8.48
N ASP A 96 7.93 -2.34 7.77
CA ASP A 96 9.39 -2.48 7.81
C ASP A 96 10.02 -1.75 6.64
N PHE A 97 10.99 -0.88 6.92
CA PHE A 97 11.76 -0.19 5.90
C PHE A 97 13.06 -0.92 5.59
N VAL A 98 13.63 -0.66 4.42
CA VAL A 98 14.88 -1.29 3.99
C VAL A 98 16.06 -0.85 4.83
N SER A 99 16.14 0.46 5.15
CA SER A 99 17.24 1.01 5.93
C SER A 99 16.77 2.17 6.81
N THR A 100 17.62 2.53 7.78
CA THR A 100 17.36 3.64 8.70
C THR A 100 17.23 4.98 7.96
N GLU A 101 17.85 5.13 6.81
CA GLU A 101 17.75 6.33 5.99
C GLU A 101 16.32 6.58 5.51
N ASN A 102 15.57 5.51 5.28
CA ASN A 102 14.20 5.59 4.79
C ASN A 102 13.20 6.01 5.88
N LEU A 103 13.56 5.82 7.14
CA LEU A 103 12.75 6.25 8.29
C LEU A 103 13.52 7.33 9.05
N SER A 104 13.63 8.51 8.44
CA SER A 104 14.38 9.64 8.97
C SER A 104 13.72 10.24 10.21
N LEU A 105 14.49 10.97 10.99
CA LEU A 105 13.98 11.70 12.15
C LEU A 105 12.89 12.72 11.76
N LYS A 106 13.03 13.35 10.61
CA LYS A 106 12.02 14.28 10.09
C LYS A 106 10.69 13.57 9.78
N LEU A 107 10.76 12.40 9.17
CA LEU A 107 9.57 11.58 8.91
C LEU A 107 8.95 11.11 10.22
N ILE A 108 9.74 10.64 11.15
CA ILE A 108 9.27 10.22 12.48
C ILE A 108 8.53 11.37 13.17
N HIS A 109 9.10 12.55 13.16
CA HIS A 109 8.47 13.75 13.75
C HIS A 109 7.14 14.07 13.07
N PHE A 110 7.11 14.05 11.74
CA PHE A 110 5.91 14.30 10.96
C PHE A 110 4.79 13.30 11.30
N LEU A 111 5.13 12.01 11.34
CA LEU A 111 4.17 10.96 11.66
C LEU A 111 3.70 11.02 13.11
N SER A 112 4.59 11.31 14.04
CA SER A 112 4.25 11.49 15.46
C SER A 112 3.27 12.64 15.66
N THR A 113 3.48 13.73 14.93
CA THR A 113 2.58 14.89 14.98
C THR A 113 1.20 14.56 14.43
N ASN A 114 1.13 13.79 13.36
CA ASN A 114 -0.15 13.45 12.71
C ASN A 114 -0.91 12.31 13.38
N TYR A 115 -0.23 11.36 13.98
CA TYR A 115 -0.84 10.13 14.49
C TYR A 115 -0.76 9.96 16.01
N GLY A 116 0.11 10.71 16.68
CA GLY A 116 0.24 10.66 18.14
C GLY A 116 0.58 9.26 18.64
N ASP A 117 -0.13 8.80 19.64
CA ASP A 117 0.08 7.50 20.28
C ASP A 117 -0.42 6.30 19.44
N LYS A 118 -1.08 6.55 18.31
CA LYS A 118 -1.48 5.49 17.40
C LYS A 118 -0.30 4.88 16.65
N ILE A 119 0.86 5.54 16.67
CA ILE A 119 2.03 5.11 15.93
C ILE A 119 3.23 5.04 16.87
N SER A 120 4.06 4.02 16.70
CA SER A 120 5.33 3.89 17.40
C SER A 120 6.40 3.42 16.44
N PHE A 121 7.66 3.58 16.85
CA PHE A 121 8.82 3.34 15.96
C PHE A 121 9.83 2.44 16.65
N ASP A 122 10.44 1.54 15.87
CA ASP A 122 11.54 0.73 16.31
C ASP A 122 12.71 0.94 15.34
N LEU A 123 13.83 1.44 15.87
CA LEU A 123 15.02 1.76 15.08
C LEU A 123 16.19 0.82 15.40
N SER A 124 15.97 -0.24 16.18
CA SER A 124 17.06 -1.07 16.71
C SER A 124 17.81 -1.87 15.65
N ASN A 125 17.16 -2.77 14.93
CA ASN A 125 17.81 -3.64 13.94
C ASN A 125 17.32 -3.37 12.52
N SER A 126 16.02 -3.35 12.35
CA SER A 126 15.36 -3.03 11.10
C SER A 126 14.36 -1.92 11.41
N PRO A 127 14.48 -0.76 10.75
CA PRO A 127 13.59 0.36 11.09
C PRO A 127 12.16 0.01 10.73
N SER A 128 11.26 0.19 11.69
CA SER A 128 9.86 -0.16 11.49
C SER A 128 8.91 0.80 12.19
N ILE A 129 7.70 0.86 11.66
CA ILE A 129 6.57 1.56 12.23
C ILE A 129 5.58 0.52 12.72
N LYS A 130 5.02 0.73 13.91
CA LYS A 130 3.87 -0.03 14.40
C LYS A 130 2.68 0.92 14.44
N TYR A 131 1.69 0.65 13.61
CA TYR A 131 0.49 1.46 13.50
C TYR A 131 -0.69 0.75 14.16
N HIS A 132 -1.16 1.31 15.28
CA HIS A 132 -2.26 0.73 16.06
C HIS A 132 -3.59 1.22 15.49
N VAL A 133 -4.26 0.35 14.73
CA VAL A 133 -5.53 0.65 14.11
C VAL A 133 -6.50 -0.51 14.35
N LYS A 134 -7.71 -0.19 14.81
CA LYS A 134 -8.72 -1.20 15.16
C LYS A 134 -9.79 -1.37 14.08
N LYS A 135 -10.17 -0.29 13.39
CA LYS A 135 -11.22 -0.30 12.39
C LYS A 135 -10.67 0.09 11.02
N ASN A 136 -11.20 -0.55 9.98
CA ASN A 136 -10.85 -0.27 8.59
C ASN A 136 -9.34 -0.26 8.36
N PRO A 137 -8.64 -1.38 8.68
CA PRO A 137 -7.19 -1.39 8.64
C PRO A 137 -6.62 -1.07 7.26
N LEU A 138 -7.23 -1.58 6.19
CA LEU A 138 -6.74 -1.35 4.83
C LEU A 138 -6.86 0.11 4.41
N GLU A 139 -7.99 0.74 4.69
CA GLU A 139 -8.20 2.16 4.37
C GLU A 139 -7.25 3.06 5.17
N ASN A 140 -7.08 2.78 6.45
CA ASN A 140 -6.15 3.53 7.29
C ASN A 140 -4.70 3.34 6.87
N LEU A 141 -4.33 2.12 6.49
CA LEU A 141 -3.00 1.84 5.95
C LEU A 141 -2.75 2.63 4.66
N LYS A 142 -3.73 2.64 3.77
CA LYS A 142 -3.64 3.38 2.51
C LYS A 142 -3.35 4.87 2.78
N GLN A 143 -4.09 5.48 3.70
CA GLN A 143 -3.88 6.87 4.08
C GLN A 143 -2.50 7.12 4.67
N LEU A 144 -2.01 6.23 5.53
CA LEU A 144 -0.68 6.35 6.13
C LEU A 144 0.41 6.28 5.05
N ILE A 145 0.32 5.31 4.16
CA ILE A 145 1.29 5.13 3.07
C ILE A 145 1.28 6.35 2.14
N GLU A 146 0.11 6.90 1.83
CA GLU A 146 -0.02 8.13 1.04
C GLU A 146 0.63 9.33 1.73
N LYS A 147 0.49 9.43 3.05
CA LYS A 147 1.14 10.51 3.82
C LYS A 147 2.66 10.39 3.83
N ILE A 148 3.17 9.18 3.96
CA ILE A 148 4.62 8.92 3.86
C ILE A 148 5.14 9.35 2.50
N ASP A 149 4.45 8.96 1.44
CA ASP A 149 4.80 9.30 0.07
C ASP A 149 4.79 10.81 -0.16
N SER A 150 3.75 11.50 0.27
CA SER A 150 3.62 12.95 0.16
C SER A 150 4.76 13.68 0.88
N PHE A 151 5.10 13.24 2.08
CA PHE A 151 6.20 13.81 2.86
C PHE A 151 7.53 13.65 2.11
N THR A 152 7.79 12.45 1.59
CA THR A 152 9.03 12.15 0.88
C THR A 152 9.15 12.99 -0.41
N LYS A 153 8.07 13.12 -1.16
CA LYS A 153 8.03 13.94 -2.38
C LYS A 153 8.27 15.41 -2.09
N ASN A 154 7.63 15.97 -1.07
CA ASN A 154 7.79 17.37 -0.69
C ASN A 154 9.23 17.67 -0.26
N LYS A 155 9.89 16.75 0.43
CA LYS A 155 11.28 16.87 0.84
C LYS A 155 12.23 16.90 -0.37
N ASN A 156 11.92 16.14 -1.41
CA ASN A 156 12.74 16.05 -2.62
C ASN A 156 12.57 17.23 -3.56
N ASN A 157 11.53 18.04 -3.37
CA ASN A 157 11.21 19.20 -4.20
C ASN A 157 11.73 20.54 -3.65
N ILE A 158 12.49 20.50 -2.57
CA ILE A 158 13.08 21.72 -1.97
C ILE A 158 14.51 21.90 -2.44
#